data_7f21dea65f49169228f8f7a76e4a6e8f
#
_entry.id   7f21dea65f49169228f8f7a76e4a6e8f
#
_cell.length_a   1.000
_cell.length_b   1.000
_cell.length_c   1.000
_cell.angle_alpha   90.00
_cell.angle_beta   90.00
_cell.angle_gamma   90.00
#
_symmetry.space_group_name_H-M   'P 1'
#
loop_
_entity.id
_entity.type
_entity.pdbx_description
1 polymer ?
#
loop_
_entity_poly.entity_id
_entity_poly.type
_entity_poly.pdbx_seq_one_letter_code
_entity_poly.pdbx_strand_id
1 'polypeptide(L)'
;MSSSKKSDDHPTRKSVTRADLEQSLAEAVRTTHPEFETFAGVIVEGIVPAVPGDPNWAVRGVKYGKADRHRSGIVLSYCVEEAQLEFEISD
;
A
#
# COMPACT_ATOMS: atom_id res chain seq x y z
N MET A 1 -5.94 20.50 24.19
CA MET A 1 -5.67 20.05 23.94
C MET A 1 -5.47 19.80 23.25
N SER A 2 -5.38 19.42 22.93
CA SER A 2 -5.20 18.97 22.36
C SER A 2 -4.69 18.56 21.72
N SER A 3 -4.59 18.38 21.55
CA SER A 3 -4.17 17.87 21.04
C SER A 3 -3.57 17.61 20.41
N SER A 4 -3.46 17.53 20.43
CA SER A 4 -2.95 17.12 19.96
C SER A 4 -2.39 16.95 19.28
N LYS A 5 -2.43 16.91 19.24
CA LYS A 5 -2.04 16.56 18.69
C LYS A 5 -1.41 16.58 17.99
N LYS A 6 -1.38 16.51 17.95
CA LYS A 6 -0.82 16.36 17.34
C LYS A 6 -0.21 16.55 16.62
N SER A 7 -0.46 16.86 16.70
CA SER A 7 0.11 17.13 15.98
C SER A 7 0.98 16.80 15.35
N ASP A 8 0.67 16.38 15.16
CA ASP A 8 1.66 15.61 14.66
C ASP A 8 1.89 15.79 13.26
N ASP A 9 2.94 16.39 12.92
CA ASP A 9 3.32 16.60 11.57
C ASP A 9 3.82 15.34 10.91
N HIS A 10 4.00 14.29 11.72
CA HIS A 10 4.50 13.02 11.22
C HIS A 10 3.49 11.95 11.57
N PRO A 11 2.71 11.51 10.58
CA PRO A 11 1.82 10.40 10.87
C PRO A 11 2.63 9.21 11.31
N THR A 12 2.18 8.55 12.36
CA THR A 12 2.82 7.34 12.85
C THR A 12 2.37 6.20 11.98
N ARG A 13 3.30 5.61 11.24
CA ARG A 13 3.00 4.46 10.40
C ARG A 13 3.09 3.20 11.23
N LYS A 14 2.22 2.25 10.92
CA LYS A 14 2.29 0.92 11.51
C LYS A 14 3.35 0.11 10.80
N SER A 15 4.16 -0.61 11.56
CA SER A 15 5.17 -1.50 10.99
C SER A 15 4.51 -2.83 10.62
N VAL A 16 4.70 -3.27 9.40
CA VAL A 16 4.17 -4.55 8.92
C VAL A 16 5.26 -5.24 8.13
N THR A 17 5.13 -6.56 7.96
CA THR A 17 6.05 -7.29 7.11
C THR A 17 5.70 -7.03 5.66
N ARG A 18 6.68 -7.23 4.79
CA ARG A 18 6.48 -7.10 3.35
C ARG A 18 5.36 -8.03 2.86
N ALA A 19 5.37 -9.27 3.35
CA ALA A 19 4.36 -10.26 2.96
C ALA A 19 2.96 -9.83 3.39
N ASP A 20 2.82 -9.32 4.61
CA ASP A 20 1.52 -8.85 5.09
C ASP A 20 1.03 -7.66 4.27
N LEU A 21 1.94 -6.76 3.92
CA LEU A 21 1.59 -5.60 3.12
C LEU A 21 1.13 -6.00 1.72
N GLU A 22 1.84 -6.96 1.11
CA GLU A 22 1.45 -7.46 -0.21
C GLU A 22 0.06 -8.06 -0.17
N GLN A 23 -0.22 -8.83 0.87
CA GLN A 23 -1.53 -9.46 1.03
C GLN A 23 -2.61 -8.40 1.24
N SER A 24 -2.34 -7.40 2.07
CA SER A 24 -3.31 -6.33 2.34
C SER A 24 -3.64 -5.54 1.08
N LEU A 25 -2.64 -5.24 0.26
CA LEU A 25 -2.87 -4.50 -0.97
C LEU A 25 -3.70 -5.32 -1.96
N ALA A 26 -3.40 -6.60 -2.11
CA ALA A 26 -4.16 -7.47 -2.99
C ALA A 26 -5.61 -7.58 -2.53
N GLU A 27 -5.81 -7.74 -1.22
CA GLU A 27 -7.14 -7.82 -0.65
C GLU A 27 -7.93 -6.54 -0.90
N ALA A 28 -7.27 -5.39 -0.72
CA ALA A 28 -7.92 -4.11 -0.92
C ALA A 28 -8.43 -3.95 -2.36
N VAL A 29 -7.63 -4.38 -3.34
CA VAL A 29 -8.05 -4.32 -4.73
C VAL A 29 -9.21 -5.28 -4.98
N ARG A 30 -9.10 -6.52 -4.49
CA ARG A 30 -10.12 -7.54 -4.72
C ARG A 30 -11.48 -7.15 -4.16
N THR A 31 -11.49 -6.44 -3.05
CA THR A 31 -12.74 -6.10 -2.37
C THR A 31 -13.35 -4.80 -2.85
N THR A 32 -12.66 -4.06 -3.71
CA THR A 32 -13.17 -2.80 -4.22
C THR A 32 -14.37 -3.04 -5.15
N HIS A 33 -14.31 -4.06 -5.96
CA HIS A 33 -15.37 -4.36 -6.92
C HIS A 33 -15.28 -5.84 -7.31
N PRO A 34 -16.43 -6.51 -7.52
CA PRO A 34 -16.41 -7.94 -7.88
C PRO A 34 -15.57 -8.29 -9.11
N GLU A 35 -15.43 -7.36 -10.06
CA GLU A 35 -14.63 -7.63 -11.26
C GLU A 35 -13.15 -7.83 -10.94
N PHE A 36 -12.71 -7.46 -9.73
CA PHE A 36 -11.30 -7.59 -9.35
C PHE A 36 -11.02 -8.79 -8.46
N GLU A 37 -11.99 -9.68 -8.25
CA GLU A 37 -11.77 -10.79 -7.33
C GLU A 37 -10.69 -11.75 -7.81
N THR A 38 -10.35 -11.73 -9.10
CA THR A 38 -9.29 -12.57 -9.66
C THR A 38 -7.92 -11.87 -9.70
N PHE A 39 -7.83 -10.67 -9.14
CA PHE A 39 -6.54 -9.97 -9.06
C PHE A 39 -5.57 -10.81 -8.24
N ALA A 40 -4.37 -11.07 -8.80
CA ALA A 40 -3.46 -12.03 -8.18
C ALA A 40 -2.62 -11.45 -7.05
N GLY A 41 -2.08 -10.24 -7.23
CA GLY A 41 -1.29 -9.65 -6.16
C GLY A 41 -0.26 -8.66 -6.62
N VAL A 42 0.60 -8.26 -5.68
CA VAL A 42 1.66 -7.28 -5.92
C VAL A 42 2.95 -7.77 -5.28
N ILE A 43 4.05 -7.20 -5.75
CA ILE A 43 5.36 -7.44 -5.17
C ILE A 43 5.85 -6.11 -4.61
N VAL A 44 6.13 -6.08 -3.32
CA VAL A 44 6.60 -4.88 -2.62
C VAL A 44 8.10 -4.98 -2.44
N GLU A 45 8.80 -3.87 -2.63
CA GLU A 45 10.24 -3.80 -2.35
C GLU A 45 10.51 -2.71 -1.34
N GLY A 46 11.58 -2.89 -0.56
CA GLY A 46 12.04 -1.86 0.36
C GLY A 46 12.83 -0.81 -0.40
N ILE A 47 12.64 0.44 -0.02
CA ILE A 47 13.41 1.55 -0.58
C ILE A 47 13.89 2.42 0.56
N VAL A 48 14.96 3.18 0.30
CA VAL A 48 15.47 4.14 1.27
C VAL A 48 14.73 5.45 1.06
N PRO A 49 14.05 5.97 2.10
CA PRO A 49 13.34 7.25 1.95
C PRO A 49 14.31 8.37 1.55
N ALA A 50 13.91 9.17 0.57
CA ALA A 50 14.74 10.28 0.12
C ALA A 50 14.79 11.40 1.16
N VAL A 51 13.66 11.64 1.83
CA VAL A 51 13.57 12.63 2.90
C VAL A 51 12.77 12.02 4.04
N PRO A 52 12.90 12.57 5.27
CA PRO A 52 12.07 12.10 6.38
C PRO A 52 10.60 12.26 6.03
N GLY A 53 9.81 11.24 6.34
CA GLY A 53 8.39 11.23 6.04
C GLY A 53 8.01 10.50 4.78
N ASP A 54 8.97 10.22 3.88
CA ASP A 54 8.70 9.41 2.71
C ASP A 54 8.52 7.95 3.10
N PRO A 55 7.76 7.19 2.32
CA PRO A 55 7.61 5.76 2.61
C PRO A 55 8.91 5.01 2.38
N ASN A 56 9.06 3.87 3.06
CA ASN A 56 10.25 3.04 2.92
C ASN A 56 9.99 1.81 2.04
N TRP A 57 8.94 1.86 1.24
CA TRP A 57 8.59 0.77 0.34
C TRP A 57 7.85 1.29 -0.89
N ALA A 58 7.86 0.47 -1.93
CA ALA A 58 7.13 0.77 -3.16
C ALA A 58 6.73 -0.55 -3.81
N VAL A 59 5.79 -0.49 -4.75
CA VAL A 59 5.39 -1.67 -5.51
C VAL A 59 6.37 -1.83 -6.66
N ARG A 60 7.01 -3.00 -6.71
CA ARG A 60 7.98 -3.33 -7.76
C ARG A 60 7.34 -4.04 -8.93
N GLY A 61 6.27 -4.79 -8.69
CA GLY A 61 5.62 -5.55 -9.74
C GLY A 61 4.17 -5.83 -9.39
N VAL A 62 3.36 -6.11 -10.40
CA VAL A 62 1.94 -6.36 -10.23
C VAL A 62 1.58 -7.63 -10.98
N LYS A 63 0.81 -8.48 -10.33
CA LYS A 63 0.29 -9.70 -10.94
C LYS A 63 -1.22 -9.51 -11.07
N TYR A 64 -1.68 -9.28 -12.29
CA TYR A 64 -3.07 -8.93 -12.51
C TYR A 64 -4.01 -10.13 -12.49
N GLY A 65 -3.47 -11.33 -12.72
CA GLY A 65 -4.31 -12.50 -12.86
C GLY A 65 -5.25 -12.32 -14.05
N LYS A 66 -6.53 -12.54 -13.82
CA LYS A 66 -7.54 -12.33 -14.86
C LYS A 66 -8.24 -10.99 -14.75
N ALA A 67 -7.81 -10.14 -13.82
CA ALA A 67 -8.40 -8.82 -13.66
C ALA A 67 -7.92 -7.90 -14.79
N ASP A 68 -8.76 -6.95 -15.17
CA ASP A 68 -8.41 -5.97 -16.19
C ASP A 68 -7.22 -5.13 -15.71
N ARG A 69 -6.17 -5.08 -16.51
CA ARG A 69 -4.92 -4.43 -16.11
C ARG A 69 -5.10 -2.93 -15.89
N HIS A 70 -5.84 -2.29 -16.76
CA HIS A 70 -6.00 -0.84 -16.68
C HIS A 70 -6.85 -0.46 -15.48
N ARG A 71 -7.99 -1.10 -15.32
CA ARG A 71 -8.93 -0.75 -14.26
C ARG A 71 -8.40 -1.13 -12.89
N SER A 72 -7.86 -2.34 -12.74
CA SER A 72 -7.31 -2.75 -11.46
C SER A 72 -6.05 -1.95 -11.12
N GLY A 73 -5.29 -1.53 -12.13
CA GLY A 73 -4.11 -0.70 -11.92
C GLY A 73 -4.45 0.66 -11.34
N ILE A 74 -5.55 1.26 -11.79
CA ILE A 74 -6.01 2.54 -11.25
C ILE A 74 -6.40 2.38 -9.77
N VAL A 75 -7.16 1.32 -9.47
CA VAL A 75 -7.57 1.05 -8.09
C VAL A 75 -6.34 0.78 -7.22
N LEU A 76 -5.40 -0.01 -7.73
CA LEU A 76 -4.18 -0.32 -6.99
C LEU A 76 -3.40 0.95 -6.67
N SER A 77 -3.31 1.90 -7.60
CA SER A 77 -2.61 3.16 -7.36
C SER A 77 -3.18 3.90 -6.14
N TYR A 78 -4.48 3.97 -6.02
CA TYR A 78 -5.11 4.60 -4.86
C TYR A 78 -4.81 3.84 -3.58
N CYS A 79 -4.88 2.50 -3.64
CA CYS A 79 -4.60 1.68 -2.47
C CYS A 79 -3.15 1.86 -2.01
N VAL A 80 -2.21 1.94 -2.96
CA VAL A 80 -0.80 2.13 -2.65
C VAL A 80 -0.56 3.49 -2.01
N GLU A 81 -1.16 4.55 -2.55
CA GLU A 81 -1.00 5.89 -1.99
C GLU A 81 -1.46 5.94 -0.53
N GLU A 82 -2.62 5.36 -0.26
CA GLU A 82 -3.13 5.34 1.10
C GLU A 82 -2.27 4.48 2.01
N ALA A 83 -1.86 3.33 1.52
CA ALA A 83 -1.04 2.42 2.33
C ALA A 83 0.33 3.01 2.64
N GLN A 84 0.88 3.81 1.73
CA GLN A 84 2.18 4.46 1.97
C GLN A 84 2.12 5.49 3.07
N LEU A 85 0.93 6.06 3.33
CA LEU A 85 0.75 6.96 4.45
C LEU A 85 0.55 6.20 5.76
N GLU A 86 0.04 4.97 5.67
CA GLU A 86 -0.42 4.22 6.83
C GLU A 86 0.61 3.21 7.35
N PHE A 87 1.43 2.65 6.46
CA PHE A 87 2.31 1.54 6.79
C PHE A 87 3.75 1.79 6.40
N GLU A 88 4.64 1.18 7.17
CA GLU A 88 6.05 1.05 6.82
C GLU A 88 6.41 -0.43 6.93
N ILE A 89 7.41 -0.87 6.18
CA ILE A 89 7.84 -2.27 6.29
C ILE A 89 8.95 -2.39 7.31
N SER A 90 8.91 -3.51 8.03
CA SER A 90 9.86 -3.78 9.12
C SER A 90 10.87 -4.86 8.76
N ASP A 91 10.78 -5.46 7.57
CA ASP A 91 11.72 -6.53 7.15
C ASP A 91 12.50 -6.23 5.88
#